data_d3bed2326372b9684c5d43a121d08ab8
#
_entry.id   d3bed2326372b9684c5d43a121d08ab8
#
_cell.length_a   1.000
_cell.length_b   1.000
_cell.length_c   1.000
_cell.angle_alpha   90.00
_cell.angle_beta   90.00
_cell.angle_gamma   90.00
#
_symmetry.space_group_name_H-M   'P 1'
#
loop_
_entity.id
_entity.type
_entity.pdbx_description
1 polymer ?
#
loop_
_entity_poly.entity_id
_entity_poly.type
_entity_poly.pdbx_seq_one_letter_code
_entity_poly.pdbx_strand_id
1 'polypeptide(L)' 'MTVNLEPGLPWRRSSACADSNCVEVAGAGQFLYLRDSKEPGVPALRFTRAEWEAFLAGVKAGEFDSM' A
#
# COMPACT_ATOMS: atom_id res chain seq x y z
N MET A 1 13.87 0.81 0.38
CA MET A 1 12.64 0.33 -0.23
C MET A 1 11.62 1.42 -0.54
N THR A 2 12.03 2.68 -0.41
CA THR A 2 11.16 3.79 -0.84
C THR A 2 11.57 4.25 -2.22
N VAL A 3 10.60 4.65 -3.03
CA VAL A 3 10.83 5.12 -4.39
C VAL A 3 9.94 6.31 -4.68
N ASN A 4 10.44 7.19 -5.54
CA ASN A 4 9.64 8.26 -6.11
C ASN A 4 8.98 7.72 -7.36
N LEU A 5 7.65 7.75 -7.38
CA LEU A 5 6.86 7.19 -8.47
C LEU A 5 6.33 8.29 -9.35
N GLU A 6 6.20 7.98 -10.63
CA GLU A 6 5.56 8.90 -11.56
C GLU A 6 4.06 8.97 -11.28
N PRO A 7 3.40 10.11 -11.62
CA PRO A 7 1.95 10.22 -11.53
C PRO A 7 1.28 9.18 -12.42
N GLY A 8 0.09 8.79 -12.04
CA GLY A 8 -0.72 7.92 -12.89
C GLY A 8 -0.73 6.46 -12.51
N LEU A 9 -0.09 6.06 -11.43
CA LEU A 9 -0.24 4.70 -10.93
C LEU A 9 -1.69 4.45 -10.48
N PRO A 10 -2.21 3.23 -10.66
CA PRO A 10 -3.59 2.92 -10.31
C PRO A 10 -3.76 2.73 -8.80
N TRP A 11 -3.68 3.81 -8.06
CA TRP A 11 -3.81 3.79 -6.61
C TRP A 11 -5.22 3.38 -6.19
N ARG A 12 -5.28 2.48 -5.23
CA ARG A 12 -6.53 2.01 -4.63
C ARG A 12 -6.48 2.18 -3.13
N ARG A 13 -7.64 2.39 -2.53
CA ARG A 13 -7.80 2.41 -1.08
C ARG A 13 -9.02 1.60 -0.69
N SER A 14 -9.08 1.23 0.58
CA SER A 14 -10.22 0.46 1.10
C SER A 14 -11.51 1.25 0.94
N SER A 15 -12.60 0.58 0.58
CA SER A 15 -13.93 1.19 0.56
C SER A 15 -14.40 1.60 1.95
N ALA A 16 -13.78 1.06 3.00
CA ALA A 16 -14.05 1.47 4.38
C ALA A 16 -13.46 2.83 4.72
N CYS A 17 -12.57 3.35 3.86
CA CYS A 17 -11.96 4.64 4.09
C CYS A 17 -12.92 5.75 3.68
N ALA A 18 -13.37 6.56 4.64
CA ALA A 18 -14.40 7.57 4.42
C ALA A 18 -13.84 8.98 4.22
N ASP A 19 -12.55 9.16 4.41
CA ASP A 19 -11.91 10.48 4.30
C ASP A 19 -10.55 10.38 3.64
N SER A 20 -9.73 11.42 3.76
CA SER A 20 -8.42 11.47 3.11
C SER A 20 -7.30 10.81 3.91
N ASN A 21 -7.59 10.25 5.07
CA ASN A 21 -6.59 9.64 5.96
C ASN A 21 -6.48 8.15 5.68
N CYS A 22 -6.06 7.79 4.49
CA CYS A 22 -6.11 6.41 4.02
C CYS A 22 -4.74 5.92 3.60
N VAL A 23 -4.59 4.60 3.63
CA VAL A 23 -3.46 3.92 3.00
C VAL A 23 -3.87 3.60 1.56
N GLU A 24 -2.98 3.87 0.63
CA GLU A 24 -3.21 3.58 -0.79
C GLU A 24 -2.19 2.58 -1.29
N VAL A 25 -2.64 1.68 -2.15
CA VAL A 25 -1.82 0.63 -2.73
C VAL A 25 -1.95 0.65 -4.24
N ALA A 26 -0.86 0.46 -4.95
CA ALA A 26 -0.86 0.33 -6.39
C ALA A 26 0.03 -0.83 -6.82
N GLY A 27 -0.44 -1.61 -7.78
CA GLY A 27 0.37 -2.66 -8.39
C GLY A 27 0.92 -2.18 -9.71
N ALA A 28 2.21 -2.41 -9.96
CA ALA A 28 2.83 -2.09 -11.24
C ALA A 28 3.95 -3.10 -11.50
N GLY A 29 3.79 -3.89 -12.56
CA GLY A 29 4.74 -4.95 -12.89
C GLY A 29 4.85 -5.97 -11.76
N GLN A 30 6.06 -6.20 -11.28
CA GLN A 30 6.34 -7.21 -10.26
C GLN A 30 6.29 -6.64 -8.84
N PHE A 31 5.87 -5.38 -8.70
CA PHE A 31 5.97 -4.69 -7.42
C PHE A 31 4.61 -4.18 -6.97
N LEU A 32 4.46 -4.05 -5.68
CA LEU A 32 3.36 -3.35 -5.04
C LEU A 32 3.94 -2.11 -4.35
N TYR A 33 3.16 -1.04 -4.38
CA TYR A 33 3.55 0.23 -3.77
C TYR A 33 2.51 0.62 -2.74
N LEU A 34 2.99 1.15 -1.62
CA LEU A 34 2.14 1.54 -0.49
C LEU A 34 2.48 2.96 -0.10
N ARG A 35 1.48 3.79 0.12
CA ARG A 35 1.71 5.15 0.58
C ARG A 35 0.60 5.63 1.50
N ASP A 36 0.92 6.67 2.25
CA ASP A 36 -0.05 7.42 3.06
C ASP A 36 -0.69 8.45 2.13
N SER A 37 -2.00 8.42 2.00
CA SER A 37 -2.70 9.35 1.10
C SER A 37 -2.58 10.81 1.58
N LYS A 38 -2.27 11.04 2.86
CA LYS A 38 -2.07 12.38 3.41
C LYS A 38 -0.74 12.99 3.01
N GLU A 39 0.18 12.16 2.53
CA GLU A 39 1.56 12.57 2.28
C GLU A 39 1.98 12.19 0.86
N PRO A 40 1.30 12.72 -0.16
CA PRO A 40 1.58 12.30 -1.53
C PRO A 40 2.98 12.68 -2.00
N GLY A 41 3.63 13.63 -1.34
CA GLY A 41 5.01 14.01 -1.66
C GLY A 41 6.06 13.11 -1.05
N VAL A 42 5.68 12.20 -0.13
CA VAL A 42 6.62 11.25 0.47
C VAL A 42 6.75 10.05 -0.44
N PRO A 43 7.98 9.57 -0.72
CA PRO A 43 8.16 8.39 -1.58
C PRO A 43 7.41 7.19 -1.04
N ALA A 44 6.79 6.43 -1.96
CA ALA A 44 6.05 5.23 -1.60
C ALA A 44 7.02 4.12 -1.19
N LEU A 45 6.53 3.22 -0.34
CA LEU A 45 7.22 1.97 -0.04
C LEU A 45 6.99 1.01 -1.20
N ARG A 46 8.01 0.23 -1.53
CA ARG A 46 7.92 -0.76 -2.61
C ARG A 46 8.19 -2.15 -2.07
N PHE A 47 7.35 -3.09 -2.46
CA PHE A 47 7.45 -4.49 -2.04
C PHE A 47 7.35 -5.41 -3.25
N THR A 48 8.01 -6.56 -3.16
CA THR A 48 7.80 -7.62 -4.15
C THR A 48 6.42 -8.23 -3.95
N ARG A 49 5.93 -8.93 -4.97
CA ARG A 49 4.66 -9.63 -4.85
C ARG A 49 4.70 -10.70 -3.76
N ALA A 50 5.84 -11.39 -3.60
CA ALA A 50 5.97 -12.39 -2.54
C ALA A 50 5.85 -11.76 -1.16
N GLU A 51 6.50 -10.62 -0.94
CA GLU A 51 6.38 -9.88 0.32
C GLU A 51 4.94 -9.43 0.57
N TRP A 52 4.30 -8.94 -0.47
CA TRP A 52 2.92 -8.48 -0.37
C TRP A 52 1.97 -9.63 -0.03
N GLU A 53 2.13 -10.79 -0.68
CA GLU A 53 1.30 -11.96 -0.40
C GLU A 53 1.47 -12.44 1.04
N ALA A 54 2.70 -12.45 1.54
CA ALA A 54 2.97 -12.82 2.93
C ALA A 54 2.29 -11.83 3.89
N PHE A 55 2.36 -10.54 3.58
CA PHE A 55 1.68 -9.53 4.39
C PHE A 55 0.17 -9.74 4.40
N LEU A 56 -0.43 -9.97 3.23
CA LEU A 56 -1.88 -10.21 3.15
C LEU A 56 -2.29 -11.47 3.94
N ALA A 57 -1.48 -12.51 3.89
CA ALA A 57 -1.77 -13.71 4.66
C ALA A 57 -1.81 -13.41 6.15
N GLY A 58 -0.87 -12.61 6.64
CA GLY A 58 -0.86 -12.18 8.04
C GLY A 58 -2.07 -11.33 8.40
N VAL A 59 -2.44 -10.41 7.51
CA VAL A 59 -3.62 -9.57 7.71
C VAL A 59 -4.88 -10.43 7.81
N LYS A 60 -5.05 -11.37 6.89
CA LYS A 60 -6.24 -12.24 6.87
C LYS A 60 -6.30 -13.16 8.08
N ALA A 61 -5.15 -13.53 8.64
CA ALA A 61 -5.08 -14.36 9.84
C ALA A 61 -5.26 -13.54 11.13
N GLY A 62 -5.45 -12.23 11.04
CA GLY A 62 -5.64 -11.37 12.19
C GLY A 62 -4.37 -11.07 12.98
N GLU A 63 -3.21 -11.33 12.42
CA GLU A 63 -1.95 -11.21 13.16
C GLU A 63 -1.62 -9.77 13.53
N PHE A 64 -2.18 -8.81 12.83
CA PHE A 64 -1.91 -7.39 13.06
C PHE A 64 -3.08 -6.65 13.69
N ASP A 65 -4.15 -7.34 14.05
CA ASP A 65 -5.38 -6.69 14.51
C ASP A 65 -5.27 -6.09 15.90
N SER A 66 -4.40 -6.64 16.74
CA SER A 66 -4.30 -6.24 18.14
C SER A 66 -3.26 -5.16 18.40
N MET A 67 -2.77 -4.54 17.39
CA MET A 67 -1.80 -3.47 17.53
C MET A 67 -2.43 -2.14 17.88
#